data_112ed027b576792bca85081703574a3d
#
_entry.id   112ed027b576792bca85081703574a3d
#
_cell.length_a   1.000
_cell.length_b   1.000
_cell.length_c   1.000
_cell.angle_alpha   90.00
_cell.angle_beta   90.00
_cell.angle_gamma   90.00
#
_symmetry.space_group_name_H-M   'P 1'
#
loop_
_entity.id
_entity.type
_entity.pdbx_description
1 polymer ?
#
loop_
_entity_poly.entity_id
_entity_poly.type
_entity_poly.pdbx_seq_one_letter_code
_entity_poly.pdbx_strand_id
1 'polypeptide(L)'
;MIDVTSDATLVGAVELAREAAVDIAEPGAVGEHVECRMDAERLATHYFACESSGYVGWRWAVTVARAPRQKVATVCEASLLPGADAILAPEWVPYSERIAPGDLGVGDLLPYRAEDPNLQAGFEATGDEEADRLALEELGLGRKRVLSPEGRAAAAERWY
;
A
#
# COMPACT_ATOMS: atom_id res chain seq x y z
N MET A 1 -6.60 4.65 -30.31
CA MET A 1 -7.04 3.25 -30.11
C MET A 1 -6.32 2.45 -31.17
N ILE A 2 -5.33 1.63 -30.79
CA ILE A 2 -4.62 0.78 -31.73
C ILE A 2 -5.52 -0.42 -31.95
N ASP A 3 -6.02 -0.59 -33.18
CA ASP A 3 -6.80 -1.76 -33.58
C ASP A 3 -5.84 -2.97 -33.64
N VAL A 4 -5.74 -3.70 -32.52
CA VAL A 4 -4.86 -4.88 -32.42
C VAL A 4 -5.59 -6.03 -33.09
N THR A 5 -5.13 -6.43 -34.26
CA THR A 5 -5.70 -7.56 -34.99
C THR A 5 -5.65 -8.83 -34.15
N SER A 6 -6.78 -9.51 -34.02
CA SER A 6 -6.90 -10.75 -33.26
C SER A 6 -5.94 -11.83 -33.81
N ASP A 7 -5.17 -12.45 -32.92
CA ASP A 7 -4.24 -13.53 -33.25
C ASP A 7 -4.84 -14.89 -32.85
N ALA A 8 -5.33 -15.64 -33.81
CA ALA A 8 -5.99 -16.90 -33.56
C ALA A 8 -5.13 -17.93 -32.82
N THR A 9 -3.82 -17.90 -32.95
CA THR A 9 -2.89 -18.78 -32.24
C THR A 9 -2.86 -18.45 -30.75
N LEU A 10 -2.81 -17.14 -30.43
CA LEU A 10 -2.80 -16.70 -29.04
C LEU A 10 -4.18 -16.86 -28.40
N VAL A 11 -5.24 -16.46 -29.08
CA VAL A 11 -6.62 -16.64 -28.57
C VAL A 11 -6.95 -18.11 -28.31
N GLY A 12 -6.44 -19.03 -29.14
CA GLY A 12 -6.61 -20.47 -28.95
C GLY A 12 -5.72 -21.12 -27.88
N ALA A 13 -4.78 -20.38 -27.28
CA ALA A 13 -3.82 -20.91 -26.32
C ALA A 13 -4.38 -21.04 -24.88
N VAL A 14 -5.68 -21.27 -24.73
CA VAL A 14 -6.38 -21.31 -23.42
C VAL A 14 -5.81 -22.38 -22.50
N GLU A 15 -5.59 -23.60 -23.02
CA GLU A 15 -5.09 -24.73 -22.19
C GLU A 15 -3.65 -24.48 -21.75
N LEU A 16 -2.80 -23.95 -22.62
CA LEU A 16 -1.43 -23.56 -22.26
C LEU A 16 -1.42 -22.50 -21.13
N ALA A 17 -2.29 -21.51 -21.24
CA ALA A 17 -2.43 -20.48 -20.21
C ALA A 17 -3.01 -21.05 -18.91
N ARG A 18 -3.96 -21.98 -19.00
CA ARG A 18 -4.53 -22.64 -17.82
C ARG A 18 -3.47 -23.46 -17.09
N GLU A 19 -2.69 -24.26 -17.78
CA GLU A 19 -1.59 -25.04 -17.20
C GLU A 19 -0.64 -24.12 -16.42
N ALA A 20 -0.22 -23.01 -17.02
CA ALA A 20 0.67 -22.07 -16.38
C ALA A 20 0.06 -21.38 -15.13
N ALA A 21 -1.25 -21.12 -15.11
CA ALA A 21 -1.93 -20.62 -13.91
C ALA A 21 -1.99 -21.69 -12.82
N VAL A 22 -2.28 -22.94 -13.18
CA VAL A 22 -2.35 -24.07 -12.24
C VAL A 22 -1.00 -24.38 -11.61
N ASP A 23 0.09 -24.23 -12.34
CA ASP A 23 1.45 -24.47 -11.84
C ASP A 23 1.85 -23.56 -10.66
N ILE A 24 1.26 -22.37 -10.57
CA ILE A 24 1.56 -21.41 -9.50
C ILE A 24 0.42 -21.25 -8.49
N ALA A 25 -0.76 -21.77 -8.79
CA ALA A 25 -1.95 -21.67 -7.97
C ALA A 25 -2.05 -22.82 -6.94
N GLU A 26 -2.80 -22.56 -5.87
CA GLU A 26 -3.22 -23.66 -4.99
C GLU A 26 -4.15 -24.63 -5.74
N PRO A 27 -4.17 -25.91 -5.37
CA PRO A 27 -5.06 -26.88 -6.01
C PRO A 27 -6.53 -26.45 -6.01
N GLY A 28 -7.12 -26.36 -7.20
CA GLY A 28 -8.51 -25.94 -7.37
C GLY A 28 -8.76 -24.44 -7.36
N ALA A 29 -7.72 -23.60 -7.26
CA ALA A 29 -7.87 -22.14 -7.23
C ALA A 29 -8.03 -21.48 -8.61
N VAL A 30 -7.83 -22.22 -9.71
CA VAL A 30 -8.04 -21.72 -11.09
C VAL A 30 -9.41 -22.16 -11.59
N GLY A 31 -10.30 -21.21 -11.76
CA GLY A 31 -11.66 -21.41 -12.22
C GLY A 31 -11.82 -21.34 -13.74
N GLU A 32 -13.00 -20.94 -14.21
CA GLU A 32 -13.33 -20.85 -15.63
C GLU A 32 -12.52 -19.78 -16.36
N HIS A 33 -12.29 -19.99 -17.67
CA HIS A 33 -11.72 -18.98 -18.56
C HIS A 33 -12.74 -17.86 -18.78
N VAL A 34 -12.37 -16.63 -18.43
CA VAL A 34 -13.26 -15.47 -18.47
C VAL A 34 -13.16 -14.74 -19.81
N GLU A 35 -11.94 -14.40 -20.21
CA GLU A 35 -11.68 -13.63 -21.43
C GLU A 35 -10.23 -13.78 -21.90
N CYS A 36 -10.00 -13.41 -23.16
CA CYS A 36 -8.66 -13.22 -23.72
C CYS A 36 -8.57 -11.82 -24.33
N ARG A 37 -7.59 -11.05 -23.91
CA ARG A 37 -7.37 -9.69 -24.39
C ARG A 37 -6.05 -9.61 -25.15
N MET A 38 -6.09 -9.03 -26.34
CA MET A 38 -4.87 -8.69 -27.07
C MET A 38 -4.24 -7.41 -26.46
N ASP A 39 -3.03 -7.51 -25.98
CA ASP A 39 -2.31 -6.38 -25.36
C ASP A 39 -1.41 -5.68 -26.39
N ALA A 40 -0.85 -6.45 -27.35
CA ALA A 40 -0.06 -5.94 -28.46
C ALA A 40 -0.07 -6.92 -29.61
N GLU A 41 0.60 -6.57 -30.72
CA GLU A 41 0.84 -7.51 -31.80
C GLU A 41 1.60 -8.74 -31.27
N ARG A 42 1.05 -9.94 -31.44
CA ARG A 42 1.61 -11.21 -30.95
C ARG A 42 1.77 -11.33 -29.42
N LEU A 43 0.96 -10.59 -28.67
CA LEU A 43 0.91 -10.63 -27.20
C LEU A 43 -0.55 -10.60 -26.77
N ALA A 44 -0.96 -11.53 -25.93
CA ALA A 44 -2.31 -11.61 -25.37
C ALA A 44 -2.29 -12.08 -23.92
N THR A 45 -3.27 -11.65 -23.15
CA THR A 45 -3.48 -12.10 -21.76
C THR A 45 -4.79 -12.85 -21.65
N HIS A 46 -4.73 -14.09 -21.14
CA HIS A 46 -5.87 -14.89 -20.76
C HIS A 46 -6.20 -14.65 -19.29
N TYR A 47 -7.47 -14.50 -18.99
CA TYR A 47 -7.97 -14.33 -17.63
C TYR A 47 -8.82 -15.52 -17.23
N PHE A 48 -8.58 -16.04 -16.01
CA PHE A 48 -9.36 -17.09 -15.38
C PHE A 48 -9.92 -16.59 -14.05
N ALA A 49 -11.08 -17.06 -13.66
CA ALA A 49 -11.64 -16.79 -12.34
C ALA A 49 -10.72 -17.35 -11.24
N CYS A 50 -10.61 -16.65 -10.12
CA CYS A 50 -9.95 -17.17 -8.94
C CYS A 50 -10.99 -17.78 -8.00
N GLU A 51 -10.84 -19.08 -7.70
CA GLU A 51 -11.71 -19.83 -6.79
C GLU A 51 -11.17 -19.91 -5.36
N SER A 52 -10.06 -19.20 -5.07
CA SER A 52 -9.52 -19.11 -3.71
C SER A 52 -10.39 -18.22 -2.84
N SER A 53 -10.80 -18.72 -1.67
CA SER A 53 -11.69 -18.00 -0.74
C SER A 53 -11.12 -16.68 -0.21
N GLY A 54 -9.80 -16.55 -0.17
CA GLY A 54 -9.11 -15.32 0.25
C GLY A 54 -9.02 -14.24 -0.83
N TYR A 55 -9.34 -14.58 -2.09
CA TYR A 55 -9.15 -13.72 -3.25
C TYR A 55 -10.45 -13.54 -4.06
N VAL A 56 -11.53 -13.25 -3.37
CA VAL A 56 -12.84 -13.02 -4.00
C VAL A 56 -12.76 -11.85 -4.98
N GLY A 57 -13.20 -12.07 -6.22
CA GLY A 57 -13.16 -11.06 -7.29
C GLY A 57 -11.81 -10.87 -7.97
N TRP A 58 -10.79 -11.63 -7.57
CA TRP A 58 -9.48 -11.64 -8.26
C TRP A 58 -9.51 -12.60 -9.45
N ARG A 59 -8.55 -12.45 -10.36
CA ARG A 59 -8.42 -13.23 -11.59
C ARG A 59 -6.98 -13.66 -11.81
N TRP A 60 -6.78 -14.86 -12.26
CA TRP A 60 -5.49 -15.32 -12.80
C TRP A 60 -5.31 -14.69 -14.18
N ALA A 61 -4.21 -13.99 -14.37
CA ALA A 61 -3.83 -13.37 -15.64
C ALA A 61 -2.58 -14.07 -16.17
N VAL A 62 -2.68 -14.66 -17.35
CA VAL A 62 -1.56 -15.36 -18.00
C VAL A 62 -1.30 -14.70 -19.33
N THR A 63 -0.15 -14.06 -19.44
CA THR A 63 0.30 -13.42 -20.66
C THR A 63 1.04 -14.43 -21.54
N VAL A 64 0.59 -14.56 -22.78
CA VAL A 64 1.17 -15.44 -23.80
C VAL A 64 1.64 -14.63 -24.99
N ALA A 65 2.74 -15.03 -25.58
CA ALA A 65 3.30 -14.40 -26.77
C ALA A 65 3.66 -15.45 -27.83
N ARG A 66 3.84 -15.00 -29.06
CA ARG A 66 4.46 -15.84 -30.10
C ARG A 66 5.49 -15.08 -30.89
N ALA A 67 6.55 -15.76 -31.28
CA ALA A 67 7.56 -15.19 -32.14
C ALA A 67 7.00 -14.96 -33.59
N PRO A 68 7.56 -14.02 -34.37
CA PRO A 68 7.18 -13.81 -35.76
C PRO A 68 7.26 -15.12 -36.55
N ARG A 69 6.23 -15.40 -37.37
CA ARG A 69 6.10 -16.59 -38.21
C ARG A 69 5.99 -17.92 -37.46
N GLN A 70 6.02 -17.93 -36.15
CA GLN A 70 5.74 -19.13 -35.34
C GLN A 70 4.23 -19.32 -35.16
N LYS A 71 3.81 -20.59 -35.09
CA LYS A 71 2.42 -20.98 -34.81
C LYS A 71 2.26 -21.58 -33.42
N VAL A 72 3.23 -21.35 -32.54
CA VAL A 72 3.26 -21.83 -31.16
C VAL A 72 3.27 -20.63 -30.23
N ALA A 73 2.35 -20.61 -29.29
CA ALA A 73 2.34 -19.66 -28.19
C ALA A 73 3.30 -20.11 -27.08
N THR A 74 3.88 -19.18 -26.37
CA THR A 74 4.72 -19.40 -25.20
C THR A 74 4.20 -18.52 -24.05
N VAL A 75 4.27 -19.02 -22.83
CA VAL A 75 3.93 -18.25 -21.63
C VAL A 75 5.03 -17.25 -21.31
N CYS A 76 4.65 -16.00 -21.06
CA CYS A 76 5.55 -14.94 -20.62
C CYS A 76 5.52 -14.79 -19.11
N GLU A 77 4.31 -14.71 -18.55
CA GLU A 77 4.11 -14.59 -17.11
C GLU A 77 2.72 -15.12 -16.72
N ALA A 78 2.59 -15.49 -15.46
CA ALA A 78 1.31 -15.78 -14.83
C ALA A 78 1.26 -15.08 -13.47
N SER A 79 0.16 -14.41 -13.18
CA SER A 79 -0.02 -13.62 -11.96
C SER A 79 -1.47 -13.58 -11.52
N LEU A 80 -1.70 -13.28 -10.23
CA LEU A 80 -3.03 -13.05 -9.68
C LEU A 80 -3.26 -11.52 -9.62
N LEU A 81 -4.27 -11.04 -10.34
CA LEU A 81 -4.58 -9.62 -10.45
C LEU A 81 -5.99 -9.32 -9.94
N PRO A 82 -6.23 -8.13 -9.37
CA PRO A 82 -7.57 -7.74 -8.95
C PRO A 82 -8.50 -7.56 -10.16
N GLY A 83 -9.67 -8.14 -10.07
CA GLY A 83 -10.78 -7.86 -10.98
C GLY A 83 -11.62 -6.67 -10.52
N ALA A 84 -12.72 -6.39 -11.23
CA ALA A 84 -13.60 -5.26 -10.91
C ALA A 84 -14.25 -5.35 -9.52
N ASP A 85 -14.51 -6.57 -9.06
CA ASP A 85 -15.19 -6.85 -7.79
C ASP A 85 -14.20 -7.22 -6.66
N ALA A 86 -12.90 -7.05 -6.89
CA ALA A 86 -11.87 -7.37 -5.91
C ALA A 86 -11.87 -6.36 -4.76
N ILE A 87 -11.81 -6.87 -3.53
CA ILE A 87 -11.58 -6.02 -2.36
C ILE A 87 -10.11 -5.64 -2.33
N LEU A 88 -9.84 -4.37 -2.53
CA LEU A 88 -8.50 -3.80 -2.45
C LEU A 88 -8.29 -3.08 -1.13
N ALA A 89 -7.04 -3.02 -0.69
CA ALA A 89 -6.68 -2.16 0.43
C ALA A 89 -7.08 -0.70 0.11
N PRO A 90 -7.57 0.05 1.09
CA PRO A 90 -7.82 1.47 0.92
C PRO A 90 -6.52 2.19 0.52
N GLU A 91 -6.67 3.37 -0.09
CA GLU A 91 -5.52 4.21 -0.41
C GLU A 91 -4.66 4.45 0.84
N TRP A 92 -3.34 4.39 0.64
CA TRP A 92 -2.42 4.57 1.76
C TRP A 92 -2.51 6.00 2.31
N VAL A 93 -2.72 6.09 3.62
CA VAL A 93 -2.76 7.36 4.35
C VAL A 93 -1.61 7.36 5.36
N PRO A 94 -0.88 8.48 5.53
CA PRO A 94 0.17 8.60 6.53
C PRO A 94 -0.32 8.20 7.93
N TYR A 95 0.54 7.55 8.71
CA TYR A 95 0.18 7.09 10.06
C TYR A 95 -0.39 8.22 10.94
N SER A 96 0.19 9.43 10.85
CA SER A 96 -0.26 10.61 11.58
C SER A 96 -1.70 11.05 11.26
N GLU A 97 -2.23 10.67 10.10
CA GLU A 97 -3.59 10.98 9.67
C GLU A 97 -4.59 9.85 9.98
N ARG A 98 -4.07 8.65 10.25
CA ARG A 98 -4.89 7.47 10.60
C ARG A 98 -5.14 7.31 12.09
N ILE A 99 -4.35 7.98 12.93
CA ILE A 99 -4.45 7.88 14.37
C ILE A 99 -5.76 8.52 14.84
N ALA A 100 -6.58 7.77 15.56
CA ALA A 100 -7.78 8.26 16.23
C ALA A 100 -7.52 8.44 17.73
N PRO A 101 -8.31 9.31 18.42
CA PRO A 101 -8.29 9.37 19.87
C PRO A 101 -8.59 7.98 20.46
N GLY A 102 -7.71 7.48 21.32
CA GLY A 102 -7.81 6.14 21.90
C GLY A 102 -6.91 5.08 21.26
N ASP A 103 -6.36 5.33 20.06
CA ASP A 103 -5.37 4.44 19.44
C ASP A 103 -3.98 4.57 20.08
N LEU A 104 -3.76 5.66 20.83
CA LEU A 104 -2.49 5.96 21.47
C LEU A 104 -2.52 5.57 22.94
N GLY A 105 -1.58 4.72 23.32
CA GLY A 105 -1.31 4.35 24.69
C GLY A 105 -0.20 5.19 25.34
N VAL A 106 -0.01 4.99 26.64
CA VAL A 106 1.13 5.57 27.36
C VAL A 106 2.42 4.89 26.87
N GLY A 107 3.32 5.65 26.26
CA GLY A 107 4.57 5.15 25.69
C GLY A 107 4.62 5.11 24.17
N ASP A 108 3.51 5.39 23.48
CA ASP A 108 3.52 5.51 22.03
C ASP A 108 4.25 6.79 21.59
N LEU A 109 5.13 6.63 20.61
CA LEU A 109 5.90 7.74 20.05
C LEU A 109 5.16 8.33 18.85
N LEU A 110 4.71 9.56 18.99
CA LEU A 110 4.13 10.32 17.87
C LEU A 110 5.22 10.84 16.93
N PRO A 111 4.91 10.96 15.62
CA PRO A 111 5.81 11.64 14.69
C PRO A 111 6.16 13.04 15.16
N TYR A 112 7.44 13.40 15.09
CA TYR A 112 7.89 14.73 15.44
C TYR A 112 7.34 15.77 14.44
N ARG A 113 6.70 16.83 14.98
CA ARG A 113 6.29 18.01 14.22
C ARG A 113 7.13 19.18 14.68
N ALA A 114 7.94 19.75 13.78
CA ALA A 114 8.83 20.87 14.11
C ALA A 114 8.05 22.09 14.56
N GLU A 115 6.92 22.38 13.89
CA GLU A 115 6.08 23.55 14.11
C GLU A 115 4.71 23.13 14.68
N ASP A 116 4.72 22.52 15.86
CA ASP A 116 3.48 22.17 16.56
C ASP A 116 3.01 23.39 17.40
N PRO A 117 1.82 23.97 17.13
CA PRO A 117 1.32 25.14 17.85
C PRO A 117 1.07 24.88 19.35
N ASN A 118 0.89 23.60 19.71
CA ASN A 118 0.71 23.21 21.11
C ASN A 118 2.01 23.11 21.90
N LEU A 119 3.16 23.28 21.25
CA LEU A 119 4.48 23.17 21.86
C LEU A 119 5.31 24.42 21.61
N GLN A 120 6.08 24.80 22.63
CA GLN A 120 7.06 25.88 22.55
C GLN A 120 8.42 25.41 23.05
N ALA A 121 9.49 26.18 22.77
CA ALA A 121 10.80 25.92 23.35
C ALA A 121 10.70 25.90 24.89
N GLY A 122 11.33 24.90 25.51
CA GLY A 122 11.24 24.72 26.95
C GLY A 122 12.04 25.74 27.73
N PHE A 123 13.23 26.03 27.23
CA PHE A 123 14.17 26.96 27.87
C PHE A 123 15.05 27.61 26.78
N GLU A 124 15.19 28.93 26.87
CA GLU A 124 16.15 29.68 26.09
C GLU A 124 17.25 30.15 27.03
N ALA A 125 18.52 29.87 26.69
CA ALA A 125 19.66 30.26 27.45
C ALA A 125 19.72 31.80 27.58
N THR A 126 19.93 32.30 28.80
CA THR A 126 19.98 33.72 29.09
C THR A 126 21.35 34.33 28.80
N GLY A 127 22.36 33.47 28.64
CA GLY A 127 23.77 33.84 28.49
C GLY A 127 24.51 33.99 29.83
N ASP A 128 23.82 33.77 30.96
CA ASP A 128 24.42 33.67 32.29
C ASP A 128 24.58 32.18 32.62
N GLU A 129 25.82 31.68 32.63
CA GLU A 129 26.11 30.24 32.81
C GLU A 129 25.59 29.68 34.16
N GLU A 130 25.58 30.46 35.21
CA GLU A 130 25.14 30.01 36.54
C GLU A 130 23.62 29.94 36.61
N ALA A 131 22.90 30.91 36.07
CA ALA A 131 21.46 30.94 35.95
C ALA A 131 20.96 29.84 35.01
N ASP A 132 21.63 29.62 33.88
CA ASP A 132 21.29 28.61 32.89
C ASP A 132 21.51 27.20 33.46
N ARG A 133 22.59 26.96 34.21
CA ARG A 133 22.84 25.70 34.89
C ARG A 133 21.76 25.43 35.96
N LEU A 134 21.42 26.42 36.78
CA LEU A 134 20.35 26.28 37.76
C LEU A 134 19.01 25.92 37.12
N ALA A 135 18.66 26.59 36.03
CA ALA A 135 17.41 26.31 35.30
C ALA A 135 17.38 24.91 34.69
N LEU A 136 18.48 24.44 34.12
CA LEU A 136 18.56 23.16 33.43
C LEU A 136 18.65 21.97 34.40
N GLU A 137 19.48 22.08 35.45
CA GLU A 137 19.79 20.96 36.33
C GLU A 137 18.88 20.92 37.56
N GLU A 138 18.71 22.01 38.28
CA GLU A 138 17.98 22.04 39.53
C GLU A 138 16.46 22.21 39.36
N LEU A 139 16.04 23.03 38.37
CA LEU A 139 14.62 23.25 38.10
C LEU A 139 14.05 22.30 37.06
N GLY A 140 14.89 21.43 36.44
CA GLY A 140 14.47 20.44 35.48
C GLY A 140 13.89 21.04 34.18
N LEU A 141 14.26 22.28 33.85
CA LEU A 141 13.76 22.97 32.64
C LEU A 141 14.50 22.57 31.36
N GLY A 142 15.38 21.58 31.41
CA GLY A 142 16.16 21.06 30.27
C GLY A 142 15.35 20.36 29.18
N ARG A 143 14.02 20.39 29.25
CA ARG A 143 13.18 19.85 28.19
C ARG A 143 13.23 20.74 26.97
N LYS A 144 13.58 20.16 25.82
CA LYS A 144 13.68 20.90 24.56
C LYS A 144 12.37 21.60 24.17
N ARG A 145 11.23 20.98 24.53
CA ARG A 145 9.89 21.52 24.23
C ARG A 145 8.96 21.29 25.41
N VAL A 146 8.08 22.23 25.67
CA VAL A 146 7.02 22.19 26.68
C VAL A 146 5.70 22.58 26.04
N LEU A 147 4.57 22.31 26.71
CA LEU A 147 3.27 22.77 26.23
C LEU A 147 3.22 24.31 26.15
N SER A 148 2.80 24.84 25.01
CA SER A 148 2.44 26.25 24.87
C SER A 148 1.20 26.60 25.72
N PRO A 149 0.84 27.88 25.88
CA PRO A 149 -0.44 28.24 26.50
C PRO A 149 -1.64 27.59 25.81
N GLU A 150 -1.64 27.53 24.46
CA GLU A 150 -2.65 26.87 23.64
C GLU A 150 -2.66 25.37 23.89
N GLY A 151 -1.50 24.73 23.93
CA GLY A 151 -1.35 23.31 24.22
C GLY A 151 -1.85 22.95 25.61
N ARG A 152 -1.63 23.80 26.62
CA ARG A 152 -2.18 23.62 27.98
C ARG A 152 -3.71 23.73 28.01
N ALA A 153 -4.26 24.72 27.29
CA ALA A 153 -5.72 24.89 27.19
C ALA A 153 -6.36 23.68 26.52
N ALA A 154 -5.82 23.24 25.38
CA ALA A 154 -6.31 22.06 24.68
C ALA A 154 -6.16 20.75 25.47
N ALA A 155 -5.12 20.63 26.29
CA ALA A 155 -4.98 19.50 27.20
C ALA A 155 -6.02 19.54 28.34
N ALA A 156 -6.26 20.74 28.92
CA ALA A 156 -7.24 20.89 29.97
C ALA A 156 -8.67 20.53 29.50
N GLU A 157 -9.08 20.96 28.32
CA GLU A 157 -10.39 20.61 27.75
C GLU A 157 -10.60 19.10 27.58
N ARG A 158 -9.54 18.33 27.36
CA ARG A 158 -9.63 16.86 27.22
C ARG A 158 -9.71 16.11 28.55
N TRP A 159 -9.34 16.74 29.67
CA TRP A 159 -9.28 16.11 30.99
C TRP A 159 -10.45 16.47 31.88
N TYR A 160 -11.31 17.38 31.49
CA TYR A 160 -12.53 17.83 32.16
C TYR A 160 -13.76 17.64 31.23
#